data_7ce32a3e14d321eca598b4154ff92914
#
_entry.id   7ce32a3e14d321eca598b4154ff92914
#
_cell.length_a   1.000
_cell.length_b   1.000
_cell.length_c   1.000
_cell.angle_alpha   90.00
_cell.angle_beta   90.00
_cell.angle_gamma   90.00
#
_symmetry.space_group_name_H-M   'P 1'
#
loop_
_entity.id
_entity.type
_entity.pdbx_description
1 polymer ?
#
loop_
_entity_poly.entity_id
_entity_poly.type
_entity_poly.pdbx_seq_one_letter_code
_entity_poly.pdbx_strand_id
1 'polypeptide(L)'
;MLTIVQEALTFDDVLLLPAYSTVLPKDVSLKTRLTRGIYLNIPLVSAAMDTVTESRMAIAMAQNGGIGILHKNMDIAAQAAEVRRVKKFEAGMVKDPITVSPETTVRELIAITSANNISGVPVVKDGKVVGIVTGRDTRFETNLEQPVSNIMTGQDRLVTVREGESKENIQALLQKHRIEKVLVVSESNELKGLITVTDFRKAESYPNSCKDDLGRLRVGAAVGTGADTPSRVEALVEAGVDVIVVDTAHGHSAGVIERVRWVKQNFPQVQVIGGNIATGDAALALLDAGADAVKVGIGPGSICTTRIVAGIGMPQISAIDSVASALKDQIPLIADGGIRFSGDMAKAIGAGASTIMVGSLLAGTEEAPGEVEFFQGRYYKAYRGMGSLGAMAGATGSADRYFQDSKAGAEKLVPEGIEGRVPYKGPMGNIVHQMMGGLRSSMGYTGSAVIEDLRQNAKFVKITSAGMSESHVHDVTITKEAPNYRVG
;
A
#
# COMPACT_ATOMS: atom_id res chain seq x y z
N MET A 1 -0.15 -37.96 22.70
CA MET A 1 -0.96 -38.56 21.60
C MET A 1 -0.91 -37.58 20.44
N LEU A 2 -0.61 -38.05 19.23
CA LEU A 2 -0.60 -37.19 18.03
C LEU A 2 -2.06 -36.89 17.63
N THR A 3 -2.40 -35.58 17.48
CA THR A 3 -3.71 -35.14 16.97
C THR A 3 -3.52 -34.45 15.65
N ILE A 4 -3.98 -35.07 14.57
CA ILE A 4 -4.01 -34.47 13.23
C ILE A 4 -5.40 -33.87 13.04
N VAL A 5 -5.49 -32.54 12.90
CA VAL A 5 -6.76 -31.82 12.79
C VAL A 5 -7.34 -31.96 11.38
N GLN A 6 -6.49 -31.82 10.35
CA GLN A 6 -6.91 -31.91 8.94
C GLN A 6 -5.71 -32.14 8.00
N GLU A 7 -5.99 -32.58 6.80
CA GLU A 7 -5.08 -32.47 5.66
C GLU A 7 -5.16 -31.03 5.11
N ALA A 8 -4.03 -30.34 4.97
CA ALA A 8 -4.01 -28.93 4.58
C ALA A 8 -3.43 -28.72 3.17
N LEU A 9 -4.00 -27.80 2.43
CA LEU A 9 -3.76 -27.55 1.01
C LEU A 9 -3.11 -26.17 0.77
N THR A 10 -2.18 -26.11 -0.19
CA THR A 10 -1.62 -24.87 -0.70
C THR A 10 -2.09 -24.59 -2.14
N PHE A 11 -1.57 -23.54 -2.78
CA PHE A 11 -1.98 -23.14 -4.13
C PHE A 11 -1.74 -24.23 -5.18
N ASP A 12 -0.66 -24.99 -5.04
CA ASP A 12 -0.28 -26.03 -6.00
C ASP A 12 -1.10 -27.34 -5.83
N ASP A 13 -1.88 -27.47 -4.77
CA ASP A 13 -2.71 -28.64 -4.50
C ASP A 13 -4.10 -28.54 -5.12
N VAL A 14 -4.50 -27.36 -5.63
CA VAL A 14 -5.86 -27.13 -6.09
C VAL A 14 -5.90 -26.34 -7.40
N LEU A 15 -6.99 -26.53 -8.17
CA LEU A 15 -7.37 -25.68 -9.29
C LEU A 15 -8.81 -25.22 -9.11
N LEU A 16 -9.13 -24.02 -9.62
CA LEU A 16 -10.49 -23.53 -9.74
C LEU A 16 -11.21 -24.27 -10.89
N LEU A 17 -12.44 -24.68 -10.66
CA LEU A 17 -13.29 -25.25 -11.71
C LEU A 17 -13.88 -24.12 -12.58
N PRO A 18 -13.82 -24.25 -13.90
CA PRO A 18 -14.58 -23.36 -14.78
C PRO A 18 -16.09 -23.56 -14.57
N ALA A 19 -16.84 -22.48 -14.73
CA ALA A 19 -18.29 -22.47 -14.60
C ALA A 19 -18.96 -21.83 -15.83
N TYR A 20 -20.27 -21.93 -15.93
CA TYR A 20 -21.03 -21.19 -16.93
C TYR A 20 -20.82 -19.69 -16.73
N SER A 21 -20.49 -18.99 -17.81
CA SER A 21 -20.17 -17.57 -17.75
C SER A 21 -20.87 -16.77 -18.84
N THR A 22 -21.43 -15.65 -18.46
CA THR A 22 -21.92 -14.59 -19.36
C THR A 22 -21.06 -13.32 -19.22
N VAL A 23 -19.96 -13.40 -18.47
CA VAL A 23 -19.10 -12.27 -18.11
C VAL A 23 -17.81 -12.31 -18.92
N LEU A 24 -17.46 -11.21 -19.56
CA LEU A 24 -16.17 -11.07 -20.25
C LEU A 24 -15.12 -10.48 -19.29
N PRO A 25 -13.85 -10.87 -19.40
CA PRO A 25 -12.78 -10.37 -18.54
C PRO A 25 -12.68 -8.84 -18.47
N LYS A 26 -13.01 -8.12 -19.54
CA LYS A 26 -13.00 -6.65 -19.61
C LYS A 26 -14.10 -5.98 -18.77
N ASP A 27 -15.20 -6.69 -18.50
CA ASP A 27 -16.41 -6.14 -17.87
C ASP A 27 -16.47 -6.44 -16.38
N VAL A 28 -15.51 -7.21 -15.82
CA VAL A 28 -15.47 -7.53 -14.39
C VAL A 28 -14.98 -6.35 -13.54
N SER A 29 -15.56 -6.20 -12.34
CA SER A 29 -15.10 -5.24 -11.35
C SER A 29 -14.16 -5.91 -10.35
N LEU A 30 -12.98 -5.32 -10.16
CA LEU A 30 -11.98 -5.76 -9.18
C LEU A 30 -12.10 -5.05 -7.83
N LYS A 31 -13.11 -4.19 -7.65
CA LYS A 31 -13.35 -3.48 -6.40
C LYS A 31 -13.63 -4.47 -5.27
N THR A 32 -12.97 -4.26 -4.13
CA THR A 32 -13.06 -5.16 -2.97
C THR A 32 -12.87 -4.43 -1.65
N ARG A 33 -13.23 -5.08 -0.54
CA ARG A 33 -13.02 -4.54 0.81
C ARG A 33 -11.61 -4.89 1.31
N LEU A 34 -10.88 -3.87 1.81
CA LEU A 34 -9.65 -4.06 2.58
C LEU A 34 -9.96 -4.21 4.07
N THR A 35 -10.84 -3.35 4.59
CA THR A 35 -11.33 -3.33 5.98
C THR A 35 -12.83 -3.09 5.99
N ARG A 36 -13.43 -2.98 7.18
CA ARG A 36 -14.86 -2.59 7.28
C ARG A 36 -15.19 -1.29 6.56
N GLY A 37 -14.29 -0.30 6.62
CA GLY A 37 -14.51 1.05 6.11
C GLY A 37 -13.71 1.43 4.88
N ILE A 38 -12.76 0.60 4.43
CA ILE A 38 -11.89 0.92 3.28
C ILE A 38 -12.13 -0.07 2.14
N TYR A 39 -12.39 0.48 0.95
CA TYR A 39 -12.45 -0.26 -0.30
C TYR A 39 -11.23 0.05 -1.16
N LEU A 40 -10.74 -0.96 -1.88
CA LEU A 40 -9.71 -0.84 -2.91
C LEU A 40 -10.36 -1.04 -4.28
N ASN A 41 -9.78 -0.45 -5.32
CA ASN A 41 -10.20 -0.62 -6.70
C ASN A 41 -9.60 -1.86 -7.38
N ILE A 42 -8.51 -2.41 -6.81
CA ILE A 42 -7.94 -3.72 -7.13
C ILE A 42 -7.59 -4.45 -5.83
N PRO A 43 -7.66 -5.79 -5.78
CA PRO A 43 -7.44 -6.57 -4.56
C PRO A 43 -5.95 -6.77 -4.22
N LEU A 44 -5.13 -5.71 -4.31
CA LEU A 44 -3.68 -5.82 -4.16
C LEU A 44 -3.14 -4.89 -3.07
N VAL A 45 -2.30 -5.46 -2.20
CA VAL A 45 -1.64 -4.77 -1.09
C VAL A 45 -0.15 -5.04 -1.15
N SER A 46 0.71 -4.02 -1.05
CA SER A 46 2.16 -4.24 -0.94
C SER A 46 2.59 -4.47 0.52
N ALA A 47 3.47 -5.46 0.71
CA ALA A 47 3.85 -5.95 2.03
C ALA A 47 4.70 -4.94 2.82
N ALA A 48 4.50 -4.92 4.15
CA ALA A 48 5.23 -4.09 5.09
C ALA A 48 6.65 -4.60 5.35
N MET A 49 7.49 -4.58 4.32
CA MET A 49 8.87 -5.07 4.36
C MET A 49 9.82 -3.97 3.90
N ASP A 50 10.99 -3.88 4.55
CA ASP A 50 11.98 -2.82 4.30
C ASP A 50 12.66 -2.89 2.92
N THR A 51 12.44 -3.98 2.19
CA THR A 51 12.85 -4.15 0.79
C THR A 51 11.66 -4.13 -0.19
N VAL A 52 10.47 -3.73 0.24
CA VAL A 52 9.25 -3.70 -0.59
C VAL A 52 8.54 -2.36 -0.55
N THR A 53 8.14 -1.86 0.64
CA THR A 53 7.20 -0.74 0.71
C THR A 53 7.70 0.42 1.57
N GLU A 54 8.13 1.47 0.87
CA GLU A 54 8.23 2.85 1.37
C GLU A 54 7.29 3.75 0.55
N SER A 55 7.35 5.07 0.74
CA SER A 55 6.40 6.01 0.09
C SER A 55 6.32 5.88 -1.42
N ARG A 56 7.44 5.62 -2.11
CA ARG A 56 7.48 5.47 -3.57
C ARG A 56 6.62 4.29 -4.03
N MET A 57 6.75 3.12 -3.40
CA MET A 57 5.92 1.95 -3.66
C MET A 57 4.46 2.19 -3.24
N ALA A 58 4.23 2.80 -2.07
CA ALA A 58 2.88 3.06 -1.58
C ALA A 58 2.11 4.01 -2.50
N ILE A 59 2.76 5.05 -3.02
CA ILE A 59 2.19 5.96 -4.02
C ILE A 59 1.80 5.20 -5.29
N ALA A 60 2.74 4.45 -5.87
CA ALA A 60 2.49 3.71 -7.10
C ALA A 60 1.39 2.66 -6.93
N MET A 61 1.34 1.96 -5.78
CA MET A 61 0.29 1.00 -5.46
C MET A 61 -1.09 1.67 -5.36
N ALA A 62 -1.19 2.81 -4.65
CA ALA A 62 -2.44 3.55 -4.52
C ALA A 62 -2.91 4.13 -5.86
N GLN A 63 -2.00 4.63 -6.71
CA GLN A 63 -2.30 5.09 -8.07
C GLN A 63 -2.88 3.98 -8.95
N ASN A 64 -2.43 2.75 -8.79
CA ASN A 64 -2.97 1.58 -9.49
C ASN A 64 -4.25 1.02 -8.87
N GLY A 65 -4.74 1.58 -7.76
CA GLY A 65 -6.01 1.22 -7.14
C GLY A 65 -5.91 0.28 -5.94
N GLY A 66 -4.69 -0.13 -5.56
CA GLY A 66 -4.39 -0.90 -4.35
C GLY A 66 -4.02 0.00 -3.16
N ILE A 67 -3.24 -0.56 -2.21
CA ILE A 67 -2.69 0.18 -1.08
C ILE A 67 -1.32 -0.36 -0.68
N GLY A 68 -0.40 0.53 -0.30
CA GLY A 68 0.89 0.15 0.28
C GLY A 68 0.87 0.21 1.79
N ILE A 69 1.52 -0.77 2.44
CA ILE A 69 1.71 -0.78 3.89
C ILE A 69 3.18 -0.48 4.18
N LEU A 70 3.45 0.69 4.75
CA LEU A 70 4.79 1.14 5.12
C LEU A 70 5.36 0.27 6.24
N HIS A 71 6.61 -0.17 6.10
CA HIS A 71 7.28 -0.96 7.13
C HIS A 71 7.66 -0.13 8.36
N LYS A 72 7.93 -0.79 9.49
CA LYS A 72 8.29 -0.16 10.75
C LYS A 72 9.80 -0.13 11.05
N ASN A 73 10.65 -0.71 10.19
CA ASN A 73 12.11 -0.74 10.35
C ASN A 73 12.75 0.64 10.09
N MET A 74 12.23 1.64 10.75
CA MET A 74 12.69 3.02 10.74
C MET A 74 12.20 3.72 12.02
N ASP A 75 12.76 4.87 12.35
CA ASP A 75 12.29 5.63 13.51
C ASP A 75 10.87 6.17 13.29
N ILE A 76 10.23 6.59 14.38
CA ILE A 76 8.83 7.04 14.37
C ILE A 76 8.64 8.25 13.45
N ALA A 77 9.57 9.21 13.52
CA ALA A 77 9.49 10.44 12.72
C ALA A 77 9.64 10.15 11.21
N ALA A 78 10.54 9.23 10.84
CA ALA A 78 10.75 8.80 9.48
C ALA A 78 9.51 8.08 8.92
N GLN A 79 8.90 7.15 9.66
CA GLN A 79 7.69 6.46 9.21
C GLN A 79 6.51 7.42 9.03
N ALA A 80 6.33 8.35 9.96
CA ALA A 80 5.32 9.41 9.83
C ALA A 80 5.60 10.34 8.64
N ALA A 81 6.88 10.63 8.33
CA ALA A 81 7.25 11.41 7.15
C ALA A 81 6.91 10.66 5.84
N GLU A 82 7.11 9.33 5.80
CA GLU A 82 6.70 8.50 4.67
C GLU A 82 5.17 8.56 4.44
N VAL A 83 4.35 8.48 5.52
CA VAL A 83 2.89 8.67 5.43
C VAL A 83 2.56 10.05 4.85
N ARG A 84 3.14 11.12 5.41
CA ARG A 84 2.90 12.49 4.92
C ARG A 84 3.29 12.65 3.45
N ARG A 85 4.36 11.99 3.00
CA ARG A 85 4.80 12.02 1.60
C ARG A 85 3.75 11.42 0.66
N VAL A 86 3.16 10.27 1.02
CA VAL A 86 2.07 9.66 0.25
C VAL A 86 0.84 10.57 0.24
N LYS A 87 0.42 11.08 1.40
CA LYS A 87 -0.76 11.95 1.53
C LYS A 87 -0.64 13.27 0.74
N LYS A 88 0.56 13.81 0.63
CA LYS A 88 0.83 15.05 -0.13
C LYS A 88 0.96 14.82 -1.64
N PHE A 89 1.18 13.59 -2.10
CA PHE A 89 1.55 13.32 -3.49
C PHE A 89 0.44 13.62 -4.49
N GLU A 90 -0.82 13.32 -4.14
CA GLU A 90 -2.02 13.63 -4.94
C GLU A 90 -3.12 14.12 -4.01
N ALA A 91 -3.12 15.41 -3.73
CA ALA A 91 -4.11 15.97 -2.82
C ALA A 91 -5.35 16.54 -3.55
N GLY A 92 -5.43 16.45 -4.89
CA GLY A 92 -6.48 17.03 -5.71
C GLY A 92 -6.59 18.57 -5.52
N MET A 93 -6.94 18.97 -4.31
CA MET A 93 -6.77 20.33 -3.77
C MET A 93 -5.87 20.23 -2.54
N VAL A 94 -4.77 20.96 -2.55
CA VAL A 94 -3.92 21.09 -1.35
C VAL A 94 -4.69 21.96 -0.36
N LYS A 95 -5.28 21.35 0.67
CA LYS A 95 -5.88 22.06 1.81
C LYS A 95 -4.74 22.61 2.67
N ASP A 96 -4.91 23.81 3.20
CA ASP A 96 -3.91 24.50 4.02
C ASP A 96 -2.50 24.54 3.37
N PRO A 97 -2.37 25.11 2.15
CA PRO A 97 -1.07 25.26 1.51
C PRO A 97 -0.15 26.15 2.33
N ILE A 98 1.17 25.92 2.22
CA ILE A 98 2.15 26.84 2.82
C ILE A 98 1.94 28.24 2.24
N THR A 99 1.83 29.23 3.11
CA THR A 99 1.62 30.64 2.75
C THR A 99 2.78 31.50 3.23
N VAL A 100 2.91 32.67 2.63
CA VAL A 100 3.84 33.71 3.09
C VAL A 100 3.09 35.04 3.23
N SER A 101 3.65 35.97 4.02
CA SER A 101 3.14 37.34 4.09
C SER A 101 3.67 38.19 2.91
N PRO A 102 3.02 39.29 2.57
CA PRO A 102 3.53 40.23 1.54
C PRO A 102 4.93 40.79 1.85
N GLU A 103 5.28 40.86 3.13
CA GLU A 103 6.54 41.38 3.65
C GLU A 103 7.68 40.35 3.66
N THR A 104 7.38 39.04 3.47
CA THR A 104 8.38 37.97 3.37
C THR A 104 9.38 38.30 2.26
N THR A 105 10.67 38.12 2.51
CA THR A 105 11.71 38.39 1.50
C THR A 105 11.75 37.28 0.43
N VAL A 106 12.22 37.62 -0.77
CA VAL A 106 12.43 36.65 -1.85
C VAL A 106 13.38 35.53 -1.40
N ARG A 107 14.40 35.83 -0.60
CA ARG A 107 15.36 34.87 -0.04
C ARG A 107 14.66 33.84 0.84
N GLU A 108 13.82 34.30 1.78
CA GLU A 108 13.04 33.41 2.66
C GLU A 108 12.07 32.54 1.84
N LEU A 109 11.39 33.13 0.85
CA LEU A 109 10.50 32.38 -0.05
C LEU A 109 11.25 31.26 -0.78
N ILE A 110 12.44 31.52 -1.33
CA ILE A 110 13.26 30.52 -2.01
C ILE A 110 13.66 29.41 -1.04
N ALA A 111 14.02 29.73 0.19
CA ALA A 111 14.33 28.72 1.22
C ALA A 111 13.10 27.83 1.53
N ILE A 112 11.92 28.44 1.70
CA ILE A 112 10.66 27.71 1.95
C ILE A 112 10.31 26.80 0.76
N THR A 113 10.39 27.33 -0.47
CA THR A 113 10.03 26.55 -1.68
C THR A 113 10.98 25.37 -1.89
N SER A 114 12.28 25.58 -1.68
CA SER A 114 13.31 24.53 -1.80
C SER A 114 13.15 23.45 -0.72
N ALA A 115 12.98 23.86 0.55
CA ALA A 115 12.82 22.92 1.66
C ALA A 115 11.56 22.04 1.55
N ASN A 116 10.50 22.56 0.92
CA ASN A 116 9.22 21.88 0.78
C ASN A 116 8.96 21.32 -0.63
N ASN A 117 9.90 21.51 -1.57
CA ASN A 117 9.78 21.10 -2.98
C ASN A 117 8.47 21.60 -3.62
N ILE A 118 8.13 22.88 -3.44
CA ILE A 118 6.95 23.51 -3.98
C ILE A 118 7.33 24.65 -4.95
N SER A 119 6.51 24.87 -5.99
CA SER A 119 6.80 25.82 -7.07
C SER A 119 5.82 27.00 -7.12
N GLY A 120 5.05 27.22 -6.06
CA GLY A 120 4.13 28.36 -5.96
C GLY A 120 3.53 28.44 -4.58
N VAL A 121 3.51 29.64 -4.03
CA VAL A 121 3.12 29.92 -2.65
C VAL A 121 2.07 31.03 -2.65
N PRO A 122 0.87 30.82 -2.07
CA PRO A 122 -0.11 31.87 -1.86
C PRO A 122 0.44 32.93 -0.89
N VAL A 123 0.17 34.18 -1.19
CA VAL A 123 0.49 35.32 -0.34
C VAL A 123 -0.78 35.74 0.39
N VAL A 124 -0.71 35.75 1.75
CA VAL A 124 -1.87 35.98 2.61
C VAL A 124 -1.56 37.14 3.55
N LYS A 125 -2.52 38.05 3.71
CA LYS A 125 -2.48 39.13 4.68
C LYS A 125 -3.80 39.17 5.46
N ASP A 126 -3.70 39.17 6.79
CA ASP A 126 -4.88 39.19 7.69
C ASP A 126 -5.91 38.08 7.37
N GLY A 127 -5.40 36.88 7.06
CA GLY A 127 -6.21 35.71 6.70
C GLY A 127 -6.78 35.71 5.28
N LYS A 128 -6.60 36.80 4.50
CA LYS A 128 -7.12 36.93 3.13
C LYS A 128 -6.03 36.78 2.09
N VAL A 129 -6.39 36.18 0.96
CA VAL A 129 -5.49 36.03 -0.18
C VAL A 129 -5.27 37.40 -0.84
N VAL A 130 -4.00 37.79 -0.99
CA VAL A 130 -3.58 39.04 -1.64
C VAL A 130 -2.77 38.80 -2.92
N GLY A 131 -2.27 37.59 -3.13
CA GLY A 131 -1.52 37.21 -4.32
C GLY A 131 -1.02 35.79 -4.33
N ILE A 132 -0.22 35.48 -5.34
CA ILE A 132 0.54 34.22 -5.46
C ILE A 132 1.92 34.52 -6.02
N VAL A 133 2.95 33.84 -5.49
CA VAL A 133 4.30 33.86 -6.05
C VAL A 133 4.66 32.46 -6.55
N THR A 134 5.22 32.40 -7.75
CA THR A 134 5.60 31.13 -8.39
C THR A 134 7.08 31.13 -8.77
N GLY A 135 7.63 29.96 -9.13
CA GLY A 135 9.00 29.87 -9.62
C GLY A 135 9.28 30.70 -10.90
N ARG A 136 8.25 31.16 -11.61
CA ARG A 136 8.37 32.07 -12.74
C ARG A 136 8.75 33.46 -12.27
N ASP A 137 8.18 33.89 -11.15
CA ASP A 137 8.38 35.23 -10.59
C ASP A 137 9.75 35.37 -9.91
N THR A 138 10.32 34.27 -9.40
CA THR A 138 11.62 34.24 -8.68
C THR A 138 12.80 33.88 -9.59
N ARG A 139 12.57 33.29 -10.78
CA ARG A 139 13.63 32.66 -11.62
C ARG A 139 14.78 33.59 -12.00
N PHE A 140 14.48 34.84 -12.28
CA PHE A 140 15.47 35.84 -12.74
C PHE A 140 15.61 37.00 -11.75
N GLU A 141 15.05 36.83 -10.51
CA GLU A 141 15.12 37.89 -9.52
C GLU A 141 16.49 37.95 -8.88
N THR A 142 17.09 39.14 -8.89
CA THR A 142 18.43 39.39 -8.35
C THR A 142 18.41 40.08 -6.99
N ASN A 143 17.35 40.87 -6.69
CA ASN A 143 17.18 41.48 -5.38
C ASN A 143 16.45 40.55 -4.39
N LEU A 144 17.21 39.72 -3.73
CA LEU A 144 16.66 38.74 -2.82
C LEU A 144 16.14 39.30 -1.49
N GLU A 145 16.49 40.51 -1.16
CA GLU A 145 16.08 41.19 0.08
C GLU A 145 14.78 41.97 -0.04
N GLN A 146 14.26 42.13 -1.27
CA GLN A 146 12.96 42.79 -1.44
C GLN A 146 11.80 41.90 -0.99
N PRO A 147 10.65 42.50 -0.59
CA PRO A 147 9.44 41.76 -0.20
C PRO A 147 8.78 41.10 -1.40
N VAL A 148 8.14 39.96 -1.19
CA VAL A 148 7.43 39.23 -2.26
C VAL A 148 6.27 40.02 -2.87
N SER A 149 5.72 40.98 -2.16
CA SER A 149 4.70 41.91 -2.69
C SER A 149 5.11 42.62 -3.99
N ASN A 150 6.41 42.81 -4.20
CA ASN A 150 6.93 43.50 -5.39
C ASN A 150 6.94 42.61 -6.65
N ILE A 151 6.98 41.28 -6.46
CA ILE A 151 7.11 40.31 -7.56
C ILE A 151 5.88 39.40 -7.72
N MET A 152 4.99 39.34 -6.73
CA MET A 152 3.80 38.48 -6.76
C MET A 152 2.82 38.87 -7.86
N THR A 153 2.02 37.89 -8.29
CA THR A 153 0.78 38.19 -9.03
C THR A 153 -0.26 38.65 -8.00
N GLY A 154 -0.57 39.94 -8.03
CA GLY A 154 -1.53 40.58 -7.12
C GLY A 154 -2.99 40.32 -7.47
N GLN A 155 -3.91 40.84 -6.63
CA GLN A 155 -5.36 40.59 -6.70
C GLN A 155 -5.99 40.97 -8.06
N ASP A 156 -5.49 41.99 -8.74
CA ASP A 156 -5.98 42.44 -10.04
C ASP A 156 -5.83 41.40 -11.16
N ARG A 157 -4.84 40.52 -11.04
CA ARG A 157 -4.52 39.49 -12.03
C ARG A 157 -4.67 38.07 -11.48
N LEU A 158 -5.02 37.97 -10.20
CA LEU A 158 -5.12 36.67 -9.51
C LEU A 158 -6.38 35.94 -9.96
N VAL A 159 -6.21 34.70 -10.43
CA VAL A 159 -7.32 33.83 -10.76
C VAL A 159 -7.61 32.93 -9.55
N THR A 160 -8.84 33.02 -9.04
CA THR A 160 -9.33 32.23 -7.92
C THR A 160 -10.64 31.52 -8.28
N VAL A 161 -10.94 30.43 -7.56
CA VAL A 161 -12.23 29.73 -7.64
C VAL A 161 -12.84 29.61 -6.25
N ARG A 162 -14.15 29.37 -6.19
CA ARG A 162 -14.84 29.09 -4.93
C ARG A 162 -14.72 27.62 -4.55
N GLU A 163 -14.87 27.31 -3.27
CA GLU A 163 -14.99 25.96 -2.78
C GLU A 163 -16.21 25.28 -3.42
N GLY A 164 -16.02 24.04 -3.94
CA GLY A 164 -17.06 23.30 -4.67
C GLY A 164 -17.16 23.59 -6.17
N GLU A 165 -16.25 24.40 -6.73
CA GLU A 165 -16.20 24.64 -8.19
C GLU A 165 -15.95 23.34 -8.96
N SER A 166 -16.56 23.19 -10.15
CA SER A 166 -16.43 22.00 -10.98
C SER A 166 -15.01 21.85 -11.55
N LYS A 167 -14.57 20.58 -11.72
CA LYS A 167 -13.26 20.30 -12.31
C LYS A 167 -13.12 20.87 -13.70
N GLU A 168 -14.17 20.77 -14.51
CA GLU A 168 -14.24 21.26 -15.88
C GLU A 168 -14.02 22.77 -15.94
N ASN A 169 -14.66 23.53 -15.05
CA ASN A 169 -14.50 24.98 -14.96
C ASN A 169 -13.10 25.37 -14.49
N ILE A 170 -12.54 24.66 -13.51
CA ILE A 170 -11.18 24.90 -13.04
C ILE A 170 -10.17 24.65 -14.18
N GLN A 171 -10.33 23.55 -14.92
CA GLN A 171 -9.48 23.23 -16.05
C GLN A 171 -9.58 24.29 -17.16
N ALA A 172 -10.79 24.73 -17.47
CA ALA A 172 -11.01 25.81 -18.44
C ALA A 172 -10.34 27.13 -18.02
N LEU A 173 -10.39 27.49 -16.72
CA LEU A 173 -9.71 28.68 -16.18
C LEU A 173 -8.18 28.57 -16.28
N LEU A 174 -7.61 27.41 -15.90
CA LEU A 174 -6.17 27.16 -16.01
C LEU A 174 -5.70 27.30 -17.47
N GLN A 175 -6.47 26.74 -18.41
CA GLN A 175 -6.17 26.83 -19.85
C GLN A 175 -6.32 28.27 -20.39
N LYS A 176 -7.45 28.93 -20.08
CA LYS A 176 -7.77 30.30 -20.55
C LYS A 176 -6.70 31.29 -20.11
N HIS A 177 -6.29 31.22 -18.84
CA HIS A 177 -5.33 32.14 -18.27
C HIS A 177 -3.86 31.69 -18.42
N ARG A 178 -3.62 30.48 -18.98
CA ARG A 178 -2.30 29.86 -19.16
C ARG A 178 -1.50 29.79 -17.85
N ILE A 179 -2.18 29.46 -16.77
CA ILE A 179 -1.61 29.32 -15.43
C ILE A 179 -1.58 27.85 -15.03
N GLU A 180 -0.63 27.51 -14.15
CA GLU A 180 -0.47 26.13 -13.65
C GLU A 180 -1.16 25.88 -12.30
N LYS A 181 -1.62 26.96 -11.66
CA LYS A 181 -2.18 26.91 -10.30
C LYS A 181 -3.33 27.89 -10.17
N VAL A 182 -4.35 27.48 -9.42
CA VAL A 182 -5.49 28.33 -9.05
C VAL A 182 -5.73 28.21 -7.55
N LEU A 183 -6.02 29.34 -6.89
CA LEU A 183 -6.32 29.38 -5.47
C LEU A 183 -7.82 29.15 -5.26
N VAL A 184 -8.15 28.32 -4.28
CA VAL A 184 -9.52 28.11 -3.81
C VAL A 184 -9.76 29.01 -2.62
N VAL A 185 -10.80 29.83 -2.66
CA VAL A 185 -11.10 30.82 -1.62
C VAL A 185 -12.56 30.72 -1.14
N SER A 186 -12.81 31.16 0.10
CA SER A 186 -14.15 31.34 0.63
C SER A 186 -14.83 32.58 0.04
N GLU A 187 -16.09 32.82 0.37
CA GLU A 187 -16.80 34.07 0.01
C GLU A 187 -16.12 35.32 0.58
N SER A 188 -15.49 35.19 1.76
CA SER A 188 -14.73 36.26 2.42
C SER A 188 -13.29 36.41 1.90
N ASN A 189 -12.91 35.68 0.83
CA ASN A 189 -11.58 35.66 0.22
C ASN A 189 -10.49 35.05 1.12
N GLU A 190 -10.87 34.17 2.06
CA GLU A 190 -9.91 33.38 2.83
C GLU A 190 -9.41 32.20 2.01
N LEU A 191 -8.14 31.85 2.15
CA LEU A 191 -7.55 30.71 1.47
C LEU A 191 -8.14 29.38 2.00
N LYS A 192 -8.69 28.58 1.10
CA LYS A 192 -9.20 27.23 1.39
C LYS A 192 -8.35 26.13 0.76
N GLY A 193 -7.59 26.48 -0.27
CA GLY A 193 -6.70 25.51 -0.91
C GLY A 193 -6.02 26.02 -2.18
N LEU A 194 -5.23 25.12 -2.76
CA LEU A 194 -4.50 25.33 -4.02
C LEU A 194 -4.72 24.10 -4.90
N ILE A 195 -5.07 24.31 -6.17
CA ILE A 195 -5.22 23.27 -7.19
C ILE A 195 -4.21 23.53 -8.31
N THR A 196 -3.59 22.46 -8.83
CA THR A 196 -2.58 22.56 -9.90
C THR A 196 -2.95 21.75 -11.14
N VAL A 197 -2.41 22.14 -12.31
CA VAL A 197 -2.52 21.35 -13.56
C VAL A 197 -1.99 19.92 -13.38
N THR A 198 -0.96 19.73 -12.53
CA THR A 198 -0.39 18.42 -12.26
C THR A 198 -1.41 17.49 -11.60
N ASP A 199 -2.30 18.01 -10.75
CA ASP A 199 -3.35 17.22 -10.09
C ASP A 199 -4.37 16.68 -11.11
N PHE A 200 -4.71 17.48 -12.12
CA PHE A 200 -5.58 17.04 -13.22
C PHE A 200 -4.92 15.95 -14.07
N ARG A 201 -3.66 16.16 -14.48
CA ARG A 201 -2.93 15.17 -15.29
C ARG A 201 -2.78 13.84 -14.58
N LYS A 202 -2.50 13.86 -13.27
CA LYS A 202 -2.40 12.65 -12.45
C LYS A 202 -3.76 11.94 -12.36
N ALA A 203 -4.84 12.67 -12.16
CA ALA A 203 -6.19 12.10 -12.12
C ALA A 203 -6.59 11.43 -13.44
N GLU A 204 -6.22 12.01 -14.58
CA GLU A 204 -6.44 11.42 -15.91
C GLU A 204 -5.56 10.19 -16.14
N SER A 205 -4.29 10.24 -15.71
CA SER A 205 -3.34 9.12 -15.88
C SER A 205 -3.66 7.92 -14.99
N TYR A 206 -4.27 8.14 -13.82
CA TYR A 206 -4.57 7.10 -12.83
C TYR A 206 -6.04 7.16 -12.37
N PRO A 207 -7.01 6.86 -13.27
CA PRO A 207 -8.44 6.98 -12.96
C PRO A 207 -8.90 6.01 -11.86
N ASN A 208 -8.16 4.92 -11.65
CA ASN A 208 -8.46 3.90 -10.65
C ASN A 208 -7.76 4.13 -9.30
N SER A 209 -7.11 5.30 -9.07
CA SER A 209 -6.39 5.56 -7.83
C SER A 209 -7.27 5.33 -6.60
N CYS A 210 -6.68 4.68 -5.58
CA CYS A 210 -7.32 4.48 -4.28
C CYS A 210 -7.13 5.73 -3.42
N LYS A 211 -8.20 6.50 -3.21
CA LYS A 211 -8.18 7.79 -2.51
C LYS A 211 -9.12 7.80 -1.32
N ASP A 212 -8.79 8.65 -0.34
CA ASP A 212 -9.67 8.97 0.77
C ASP A 212 -10.73 10.03 0.36
N ASP A 213 -11.62 10.36 1.28
CA ASP A 213 -12.72 11.30 1.05
C ASP A 213 -12.23 12.76 0.81
N LEU A 214 -10.95 13.03 1.09
CA LEU A 214 -10.27 14.30 0.80
C LEU A 214 -9.53 14.26 -0.55
N GLY A 215 -9.65 13.18 -1.33
CA GLY A 215 -8.98 13.00 -2.61
C GLY A 215 -7.49 12.67 -2.51
N ARG A 216 -6.96 12.35 -1.33
CA ARG A 216 -5.55 11.98 -1.10
C ARG A 216 -5.36 10.48 -1.26
N LEU A 217 -4.21 10.05 -1.74
CA LEU A 217 -3.87 8.63 -1.84
C LEU A 217 -3.97 7.94 -0.47
N ARG A 218 -4.53 6.72 -0.45
CA ARG A 218 -4.59 5.92 0.77
C ARG A 218 -3.27 5.21 1.03
N VAL A 219 -2.92 5.12 2.32
CA VAL A 219 -1.70 4.46 2.78
C VAL A 219 -1.92 3.80 4.14
N GLY A 220 -1.34 2.62 4.31
CA GLY A 220 -1.27 1.95 5.61
C GLY A 220 0.14 1.98 6.19
N ALA A 221 0.26 1.70 7.48
CA ALA A 221 1.54 1.57 8.16
C ALA A 221 1.52 0.42 9.17
N ALA A 222 2.61 -0.34 9.20
CA ALA A 222 2.80 -1.42 10.15
C ALA A 222 3.34 -0.89 11.48
N VAL A 223 2.86 -1.50 12.57
CA VAL A 223 3.35 -1.30 13.92
C VAL A 223 3.55 -2.66 14.60
N GLY A 224 4.38 -2.69 15.64
CA GLY A 224 4.57 -3.88 16.48
C GLY A 224 3.71 -3.87 17.73
N THR A 225 4.17 -4.62 18.75
CA THR A 225 3.57 -4.67 20.09
C THR A 225 4.51 -4.06 21.17
N GLY A 226 5.66 -3.54 20.77
CA GLY A 226 6.67 -2.97 21.65
C GLY A 226 6.23 -1.71 22.39
N ALA A 227 7.08 -1.25 23.31
CA ALA A 227 6.80 -0.09 24.16
C ALA A 227 6.69 1.23 23.38
N ASP A 228 7.34 1.33 22.20
CA ASP A 228 7.30 2.50 21.32
C ASP A 228 5.99 2.61 20.51
N THR A 229 5.20 1.53 20.44
CA THR A 229 4.01 1.46 19.60
C THR A 229 2.98 2.54 19.87
N PRO A 230 2.67 2.93 21.12
CA PRO A 230 1.72 4.02 21.37
C PRO A 230 2.13 5.34 20.69
N SER A 231 3.35 5.80 20.92
CA SER A 231 3.87 7.03 20.31
C SER A 231 3.97 6.92 18.78
N ARG A 232 4.28 5.73 18.26
CA ARG A 232 4.31 5.45 16.81
C ARG A 232 2.92 5.57 16.20
N VAL A 233 1.91 4.96 16.80
CA VAL A 233 0.51 5.04 16.32
C VAL A 233 0.04 6.49 16.34
N GLU A 234 0.29 7.24 17.43
CA GLU A 234 -0.06 8.65 17.53
C GLU A 234 0.54 9.48 16.39
N ALA A 235 1.85 9.36 16.15
CA ALA A 235 2.54 10.07 15.07
C ALA A 235 2.03 9.68 13.66
N LEU A 236 1.66 8.42 13.45
CA LEU A 236 1.09 7.94 12.18
C LEU A 236 -0.33 8.47 11.96
N VAL A 237 -1.16 8.51 13.00
CA VAL A 237 -2.51 9.06 12.95
C VAL A 237 -2.46 10.56 12.66
N GLU A 238 -1.58 11.30 13.34
CA GLU A 238 -1.34 12.72 13.09
C GLU A 238 -0.83 12.98 11.64
N ALA A 239 -0.03 12.07 11.10
CA ALA A 239 0.40 12.11 9.70
C ALA A 239 -0.72 11.80 8.69
N GLY A 240 -1.88 11.31 9.15
CA GLY A 240 -3.06 11.02 8.33
C GLY A 240 -3.08 9.61 7.73
N VAL A 241 -2.50 8.60 8.40
CA VAL A 241 -2.57 7.20 7.97
C VAL A 241 -4.02 6.72 7.90
N ASP A 242 -4.37 5.91 6.87
CA ASP A 242 -5.74 5.38 6.71
C ASP A 242 -5.95 4.08 7.48
N VAL A 243 -4.91 3.26 7.60
CA VAL A 243 -4.99 1.96 8.26
C VAL A 243 -3.70 1.64 9.02
N ILE A 244 -3.84 1.16 10.24
CA ILE A 244 -2.75 0.62 11.07
C ILE A 244 -2.78 -0.91 10.95
N VAL A 245 -1.62 -1.50 10.69
CA VAL A 245 -1.44 -2.96 10.69
C VAL A 245 -0.62 -3.36 11.90
N VAL A 246 -1.24 -4.03 12.88
CA VAL A 246 -0.51 -4.67 13.98
C VAL A 246 0.09 -5.96 13.44
N ASP A 247 1.36 -5.90 13.05
CA ASP A 247 2.04 -6.87 12.18
C ASP A 247 3.10 -7.67 12.94
N THR A 248 2.80 -8.94 13.22
CA THR A 248 3.69 -9.85 13.94
C THR A 248 3.76 -11.22 13.25
N ALA A 249 4.73 -12.05 13.64
CA ALA A 249 4.84 -13.42 13.16
C ALA A 249 3.70 -14.33 13.69
N HIS A 250 3.09 -13.96 14.83
CA HIS A 250 2.00 -14.72 15.46
C HIS A 250 0.94 -13.77 16.03
N GLY A 251 -0.11 -13.51 15.24
CA GLY A 251 -1.21 -12.60 15.60
C GLY A 251 -2.13 -13.11 16.71
N HIS A 252 -2.16 -14.42 16.96
CA HIS A 252 -2.96 -15.02 18.05
C HIS A 252 -2.17 -15.05 19.37
N SER A 253 -1.61 -13.91 19.75
CA SER A 253 -0.91 -13.71 21.02
C SER A 253 -1.56 -12.60 21.83
N ALA A 254 -1.46 -12.70 23.17
CA ALA A 254 -2.07 -11.73 24.07
C ALA A 254 -1.65 -10.28 23.74
N GLY A 255 -0.35 -10.04 23.52
CA GLY A 255 0.15 -8.70 23.20
C GLY A 255 -0.39 -8.12 21.90
N VAL A 256 -0.67 -8.94 20.88
CA VAL A 256 -1.28 -8.49 19.62
C VAL A 256 -2.75 -8.13 19.82
N ILE A 257 -3.50 -9.01 20.49
CA ILE A 257 -4.93 -8.82 20.78
C ILE A 257 -5.13 -7.57 21.62
N GLU A 258 -4.33 -7.37 22.67
CA GLU A 258 -4.34 -6.17 23.51
C GLU A 258 -3.97 -4.92 22.72
N ARG A 259 -2.98 -4.99 21.81
CA ARG A 259 -2.58 -3.86 20.98
C ARG A 259 -3.66 -3.45 19.99
N VAL A 260 -4.32 -4.41 19.33
CA VAL A 260 -5.48 -4.13 18.47
C VAL A 260 -6.59 -3.42 19.26
N ARG A 261 -6.94 -3.95 20.43
CA ARG A 261 -7.94 -3.35 21.32
C ARG A 261 -7.55 -1.93 21.74
N TRP A 262 -6.29 -1.74 22.12
CA TRP A 262 -5.77 -0.45 22.53
C TRP A 262 -5.86 0.59 21.39
N VAL A 263 -5.46 0.25 20.16
CA VAL A 263 -5.56 1.16 19.02
C VAL A 263 -7.00 1.55 18.76
N LYS A 264 -7.93 0.60 18.76
CA LYS A 264 -9.35 0.86 18.53
C LYS A 264 -10.00 1.73 19.62
N GLN A 265 -9.56 1.59 20.86
CA GLN A 265 -10.06 2.39 21.98
C GLN A 265 -9.55 3.84 21.95
N ASN A 266 -8.29 4.05 21.58
CA ASN A 266 -7.67 5.38 21.58
C ASN A 266 -7.84 6.14 20.25
N PHE A 267 -7.98 5.41 19.13
CA PHE A 267 -8.10 5.98 17.78
C PHE A 267 -9.25 5.29 17.01
N PRO A 268 -10.51 5.42 17.44
CA PRO A 268 -11.65 4.69 16.87
C PRO A 268 -11.89 5.01 15.38
N GLN A 269 -11.42 6.16 14.91
CA GLN A 269 -11.54 6.61 13.52
C GLN A 269 -10.58 5.87 12.56
N VAL A 270 -9.50 5.25 13.08
CA VAL A 270 -8.52 4.55 12.27
C VAL A 270 -8.92 3.09 12.08
N GLN A 271 -8.77 2.59 10.86
CA GLN A 271 -8.98 1.17 10.57
C GLN A 271 -7.78 0.35 11.06
N VAL A 272 -8.03 -0.82 11.64
CA VAL A 272 -7.00 -1.68 12.22
C VAL A 272 -7.04 -3.07 11.63
N ILE A 273 -5.89 -3.55 11.15
CA ILE A 273 -5.67 -4.91 10.67
C ILE A 273 -4.78 -5.62 11.69
N GLY A 274 -5.18 -6.82 12.13
CA GLY A 274 -4.37 -7.68 13.01
C GLY A 274 -3.81 -8.88 12.25
N GLY A 275 -2.59 -9.29 12.53
CA GLY A 275 -1.98 -10.47 11.93
C GLY A 275 -0.52 -10.72 12.35
N ASN A 276 0.10 -11.85 11.85
CA ASN A 276 -0.49 -12.83 10.95
C ASN A 276 -1.13 -13.99 11.74
N ILE A 277 -2.15 -14.56 11.16
CA ILE A 277 -2.87 -15.70 11.73
C ILE A 277 -3.02 -16.83 10.69
N ALA A 278 -3.46 -18.01 11.13
CA ALA A 278 -3.72 -19.15 10.25
C ALA A 278 -4.98 -19.95 10.63
N THR A 279 -5.68 -19.59 11.70
CA THR A 279 -6.80 -20.37 12.26
C THR A 279 -8.04 -19.51 12.49
N GLY A 280 -9.22 -20.12 12.46
CA GLY A 280 -10.48 -19.46 12.75
C GLY A 280 -10.55 -18.88 14.17
N ASP A 281 -10.04 -19.59 15.18
CA ASP A 281 -10.02 -19.10 16.56
C ASP A 281 -9.22 -17.80 16.70
N ALA A 282 -8.06 -17.72 16.02
CA ALA A 282 -7.26 -16.50 15.98
C ALA A 282 -8.02 -15.34 15.32
N ALA A 283 -8.77 -15.63 14.26
CA ALA A 283 -9.58 -14.61 13.57
C ALA A 283 -10.71 -14.07 14.47
N LEU A 284 -11.40 -14.95 15.20
CA LEU A 284 -12.44 -14.55 16.15
C LEU A 284 -11.87 -13.73 17.31
N ALA A 285 -10.70 -14.12 17.85
CA ALA A 285 -10.05 -13.35 18.91
C ALA A 285 -9.67 -11.91 18.47
N LEU A 286 -9.20 -11.73 17.22
CA LEU A 286 -8.92 -10.41 16.67
C LEU A 286 -10.19 -9.62 16.35
N LEU A 287 -11.24 -10.28 15.87
CA LEU A 287 -12.57 -9.67 15.66
C LEU A 287 -13.12 -9.13 16.98
N ASP A 288 -13.07 -9.91 18.06
CA ASP A 288 -13.53 -9.51 19.42
C ASP A 288 -12.67 -8.36 19.98
N ALA A 289 -11.40 -8.28 19.61
CA ALA A 289 -10.55 -7.16 19.96
C ALA A 289 -10.89 -5.86 19.17
N GLY A 290 -11.77 -5.93 18.17
CA GLY A 290 -12.23 -4.81 17.37
C GLY A 290 -11.45 -4.61 16.05
N ALA A 291 -10.69 -5.60 15.57
CA ALA A 291 -10.03 -5.53 14.28
C ALA A 291 -11.04 -5.28 13.15
N ASP A 292 -10.67 -4.46 12.18
CA ASP A 292 -11.47 -4.14 11.00
C ASP A 292 -11.16 -5.06 9.81
N ALA A 293 -10.06 -5.79 9.88
CA ALA A 293 -9.67 -6.89 9.00
C ALA A 293 -8.59 -7.74 9.67
N VAL A 294 -8.36 -8.96 9.15
CA VAL A 294 -7.28 -9.84 9.59
C VAL A 294 -6.35 -10.20 8.45
N LYS A 295 -5.08 -10.46 8.76
CA LYS A 295 -4.05 -10.84 7.79
C LYS A 295 -3.60 -12.28 8.03
N VAL A 296 -3.73 -13.12 6.98
CA VAL A 296 -3.61 -14.58 7.04
C VAL A 296 -2.35 -15.04 6.32
N GLY A 297 -1.49 -15.77 7.02
CA GLY A 297 -0.30 -16.37 6.43
C GLY A 297 0.81 -16.60 7.46
N ILE A 298 1.02 -17.85 7.86
CA ILE A 298 2.12 -18.28 8.73
C ILE A 298 3.07 -19.15 7.91
N GLY A 299 4.21 -18.55 7.53
CA GLY A 299 5.29 -19.22 6.82
C GLY A 299 5.14 -19.44 5.30
N PRO A 300 4.18 -18.84 4.53
CA PRO A 300 4.07 -19.09 3.09
C PRO A 300 5.02 -18.25 2.24
N GLY A 301 5.67 -17.24 2.81
CA GLY A 301 6.55 -16.32 2.06
C GLY A 301 7.81 -17.01 1.53
N SER A 302 8.27 -16.61 0.35
CA SER A 302 9.43 -17.22 -0.34
C SER A 302 10.76 -17.11 0.40
N ILE A 303 10.88 -16.13 1.32
CA ILE A 303 12.07 -15.88 2.15
C ILE A 303 11.85 -16.22 3.63
N CYS A 304 10.70 -16.79 3.95
CA CYS A 304 10.34 -17.18 5.32
C CYS A 304 10.81 -18.62 5.60
N THR A 305 11.45 -18.83 6.74
CA THR A 305 11.92 -20.14 7.20
C THR A 305 11.22 -20.62 8.47
N THR A 306 10.19 -19.94 8.96
CA THR A 306 9.44 -20.28 10.18
C THR A 306 8.99 -21.74 10.20
N ARG A 307 8.48 -22.26 9.07
CA ARG A 307 8.03 -23.66 8.99
C ARG A 307 9.15 -24.68 9.18
N ILE A 308 10.37 -24.31 8.81
CA ILE A 308 11.55 -25.19 8.94
C ILE A 308 12.22 -24.98 10.29
N VAL A 309 12.41 -23.73 10.72
CA VAL A 309 13.15 -23.39 11.94
C VAL A 309 12.31 -23.64 13.19
N ALA A 310 11.06 -23.21 13.18
CA ALA A 310 10.14 -23.34 14.32
C ALA A 310 9.18 -24.54 14.19
N GLY A 311 9.05 -25.15 13.01
CA GLY A 311 8.08 -26.23 12.74
C GLY A 311 6.63 -25.75 12.74
N ILE A 312 6.38 -24.45 12.62
CA ILE A 312 5.06 -23.84 12.74
C ILE A 312 4.61 -23.28 11.39
N GLY A 313 3.35 -23.54 11.04
CA GLY A 313 2.74 -22.99 9.83
C GLY A 313 1.48 -23.73 9.42
N MET A 314 0.81 -23.20 8.41
CA MET A 314 -0.35 -23.81 7.77
C MET A 314 -0.30 -23.54 6.26
N PRO A 315 -0.53 -24.52 5.38
CA PRO A 315 -0.69 -24.34 3.94
C PRO A 315 -1.77 -23.30 3.64
N GLN A 316 -1.49 -22.41 2.68
CA GLN A 316 -2.17 -21.10 2.61
C GLN A 316 -3.65 -21.19 2.22
N ILE A 317 -4.05 -22.10 1.33
CA ILE A 317 -5.46 -22.29 0.97
C ILE A 317 -6.27 -22.70 2.20
N SER A 318 -5.78 -23.69 2.96
CA SER A 318 -6.47 -24.14 4.18
C SER A 318 -6.47 -23.08 5.29
N ALA A 319 -5.43 -22.25 5.39
CA ALA A 319 -5.41 -21.12 6.32
C ALA A 319 -6.48 -20.09 5.99
N ILE A 320 -6.60 -19.73 4.71
CA ILE A 320 -7.60 -18.77 4.22
C ILE A 320 -9.01 -19.31 4.46
N ASP A 321 -9.29 -20.55 4.08
CA ASP A 321 -10.60 -21.20 4.24
C ASP A 321 -11.01 -21.29 5.73
N SER A 322 -10.10 -21.72 6.61
CA SER A 322 -10.36 -21.79 8.05
C SER A 322 -10.75 -20.43 8.65
N VAL A 323 -10.04 -19.36 8.26
CA VAL A 323 -10.32 -18.00 8.73
C VAL A 323 -11.62 -17.45 8.12
N ALA A 324 -11.83 -17.63 6.81
CA ALA A 324 -13.03 -17.16 6.11
C ALA A 324 -14.29 -17.82 6.70
N SER A 325 -14.26 -19.13 6.91
CA SER A 325 -15.35 -19.90 7.50
C SER A 325 -15.71 -19.46 8.92
N ALA A 326 -14.73 -19.09 9.74
CA ALA A 326 -14.95 -18.58 11.09
C ALA A 326 -15.53 -17.16 11.10
N LEU A 327 -15.01 -16.28 10.25
CA LEU A 327 -15.42 -14.86 10.20
C LEU A 327 -16.82 -14.64 9.63
N LYS A 328 -17.30 -15.50 8.73
CA LYS A 328 -18.63 -15.38 8.11
C LYS A 328 -18.91 -13.97 7.56
N ASP A 329 -17.92 -13.39 6.88
CA ASP A 329 -17.94 -12.05 6.27
C ASP A 329 -18.13 -10.86 7.23
N GLN A 330 -18.03 -11.06 8.55
CA GLN A 330 -18.12 -9.96 9.51
C GLN A 330 -17.03 -8.90 9.30
N ILE A 331 -15.82 -9.36 8.98
CA ILE A 331 -14.68 -8.53 8.53
C ILE A 331 -13.96 -9.21 7.38
N PRO A 332 -13.33 -8.45 6.46
CA PRO A 332 -12.54 -9.03 5.38
C PRO A 332 -11.22 -9.62 5.87
N LEU A 333 -10.66 -10.53 5.08
CA LEU A 333 -9.35 -11.09 5.31
C LEU A 333 -8.40 -10.80 4.13
N ILE A 334 -7.12 -10.65 4.45
CA ILE A 334 -6.02 -10.42 3.53
C ILE A 334 -5.17 -11.69 3.46
N ALA A 335 -5.02 -12.30 2.29
CA ALA A 335 -4.12 -13.43 2.10
C ALA A 335 -2.69 -12.90 1.89
N ASP A 336 -1.79 -13.20 2.82
CA ASP A 336 -0.41 -12.69 2.84
C ASP A 336 0.60 -13.81 2.62
N GLY A 337 1.32 -13.73 1.49
CA GLY A 337 2.41 -14.63 1.12
C GLY A 337 2.01 -15.84 0.28
N GLY A 338 3.03 -16.43 -0.36
CA GLY A 338 2.88 -17.60 -1.23
C GLY A 338 2.39 -17.32 -2.65
N ILE A 339 2.08 -16.08 -3.00
CA ILE A 339 1.57 -15.68 -4.31
C ILE A 339 2.73 -15.52 -5.30
N ARG A 340 2.75 -16.31 -6.36
CA ARG A 340 3.75 -16.30 -7.42
C ARG A 340 3.16 -15.90 -8.76
N PHE A 341 1.90 -16.30 -9.02
CA PHE A 341 1.16 -16.10 -10.26
C PHE A 341 -0.20 -15.46 -10.00
N SER A 342 -0.80 -14.90 -11.03
CA SER A 342 -2.17 -14.38 -10.96
C SER A 342 -3.22 -15.46 -10.64
N GLY A 343 -2.96 -16.71 -11.05
CA GLY A 343 -3.79 -17.84 -10.68
C GLY A 343 -3.83 -18.10 -9.17
N ASP A 344 -2.71 -17.88 -8.45
CA ASP A 344 -2.67 -18.00 -6.99
C ASP A 344 -3.57 -16.95 -6.32
N MET A 345 -3.62 -15.72 -6.88
CA MET A 345 -4.55 -14.68 -6.41
C MET A 345 -6.01 -15.11 -6.56
N ALA A 346 -6.36 -15.64 -7.73
CA ALA A 346 -7.73 -16.11 -7.98
C ALA A 346 -8.11 -17.26 -7.02
N LYS A 347 -7.19 -18.19 -6.77
CA LYS A 347 -7.38 -19.29 -5.80
C LYS A 347 -7.53 -18.74 -4.37
N ALA A 348 -6.71 -17.76 -3.96
CA ALA A 348 -6.82 -17.16 -2.63
C ALA A 348 -8.17 -16.43 -2.44
N ILE A 349 -8.64 -15.69 -3.46
CA ILE A 349 -9.94 -15.03 -3.42
C ILE A 349 -11.06 -16.07 -3.38
N GLY A 350 -11.02 -17.10 -4.24
CA GLY A 350 -11.99 -18.21 -4.23
C GLY A 350 -12.04 -18.96 -2.91
N ALA A 351 -10.92 -19.03 -2.16
CA ALA A 351 -10.87 -19.62 -0.82
C ALA A 351 -11.40 -18.69 0.28
N GLY A 352 -11.76 -17.42 -0.04
CA GLY A 352 -12.40 -16.49 0.87
C GLY A 352 -11.65 -15.17 1.13
N ALA A 353 -10.46 -14.96 0.55
CA ALA A 353 -9.73 -13.69 0.72
C ALA A 353 -10.43 -12.54 -0.01
N SER A 354 -10.46 -11.37 0.63
CA SER A 354 -10.94 -10.13 0.00
C SER A 354 -9.82 -9.40 -0.74
N THR A 355 -8.61 -9.45 -0.22
CA THR A 355 -7.41 -8.81 -0.79
C THR A 355 -6.19 -9.71 -0.61
N ILE A 356 -5.17 -9.42 -1.40
CA ILE A 356 -3.93 -10.20 -1.47
C ILE A 356 -2.75 -9.28 -1.15
N MET A 357 -1.91 -9.68 -0.19
CA MET A 357 -0.65 -8.99 0.08
C MET A 357 0.50 -9.71 -0.62
N VAL A 358 1.35 -8.94 -1.31
CA VAL A 358 2.50 -9.46 -2.06
C VAL A 358 3.80 -8.76 -1.67
N GLY A 359 4.86 -9.52 -1.51
CA GLY A 359 6.22 -9.07 -1.24
C GLY A 359 7.15 -9.33 -2.42
N SER A 360 7.53 -10.59 -2.67
CA SER A 360 8.53 -10.99 -3.68
C SER A 360 8.21 -10.53 -5.11
N LEU A 361 6.93 -10.47 -5.48
CA LEU A 361 6.51 -9.96 -6.79
C LEU A 361 6.90 -8.50 -6.99
N LEU A 362 6.85 -7.70 -5.93
CA LEU A 362 7.12 -6.26 -5.96
C LEU A 362 8.55 -5.88 -5.57
N ALA A 363 9.26 -6.72 -4.80
CA ALA A 363 10.61 -6.42 -4.32
C ALA A 363 11.61 -6.11 -5.45
N GLY A 364 11.44 -6.72 -6.64
CA GLY A 364 12.28 -6.47 -7.82
C GLY A 364 11.88 -5.26 -8.65
N THR A 365 10.86 -4.50 -8.27
CA THR A 365 10.37 -3.37 -9.07
C THR A 365 11.17 -2.09 -8.79
N GLU A 366 11.04 -1.14 -9.70
CA GLU A 366 11.72 0.15 -9.62
C GLU A 366 11.33 0.95 -8.37
N GLU A 367 10.07 0.83 -7.92
CA GLU A 367 9.49 1.57 -6.79
C GLU A 367 9.82 0.96 -5.43
N ALA A 368 10.27 -0.29 -5.37
CA ALA A 368 10.74 -0.90 -4.13
C ALA A 368 12.02 -0.22 -3.62
N PRO A 369 12.25 -0.18 -2.30
CA PRO A 369 13.49 0.34 -1.72
C PRO A 369 14.75 -0.40 -2.18
N GLY A 370 15.90 0.23 -2.03
CA GLY A 370 17.21 -0.32 -2.40
C GLY A 370 17.60 -0.07 -3.85
N GLU A 371 18.89 -0.22 -4.10
CA GLU A 371 19.50 0.02 -5.41
C GLU A 371 19.41 -1.22 -6.31
N VAL A 372 19.57 -1.00 -7.61
CA VAL A 372 19.66 -2.08 -8.60
C VAL A 372 21.11 -2.55 -8.67
N GLU A 373 21.33 -3.83 -8.40
CA GLU A 373 22.65 -4.48 -8.44
C GLU A 373 22.84 -5.24 -9.74
N PHE A 374 24.04 -5.13 -10.35
CA PHE A 374 24.43 -5.95 -11.49
C PHE A 374 25.22 -7.17 -11.01
N PHE A 375 24.71 -8.38 -11.31
CA PHE A 375 25.35 -9.62 -10.90
C PHE A 375 25.17 -10.70 -11.98
N GLN A 376 26.27 -11.36 -12.36
CA GLN A 376 26.28 -12.43 -13.37
C GLN A 376 25.52 -12.08 -14.66
N GLY A 377 25.70 -10.86 -15.18
CA GLY A 377 25.10 -10.43 -16.45
C GLY A 377 23.62 -10.01 -16.35
N ARG A 378 23.04 -9.92 -15.16
CA ARG A 378 21.64 -9.53 -14.92
C ARG A 378 21.51 -8.51 -13.82
N TYR A 379 20.39 -7.78 -13.83
CA TYR A 379 20.05 -6.81 -12.79
C TYR A 379 19.17 -7.44 -11.73
N TYR A 380 19.46 -7.14 -10.47
CA TYR A 380 18.75 -7.64 -9.28
C TYR A 380 18.47 -6.51 -8.30
N LYS A 381 17.55 -6.77 -7.35
CA LYS A 381 17.37 -5.98 -6.14
C LYS A 381 17.45 -6.88 -4.92
N ALA A 382 17.93 -6.34 -3.80
CA ALA A 382 17.92 -7.03 -2.53
C ALA A 382 16.48 -7.33 -2.09
N TYR A 383 16.27 -8.51 -1.53
CA TYR A 383 15.01 -8.92 -0.94
C TYR A 383 15.28 -9.77 0.30
N ARG A 384 14.73 -9.37 1.44
CA ARG A 384 14.96 -10.09 2.70
C ARG A 384 13.69 -10.29 3.50
N GLY A 385 13.67 -11.39 4.27
CA GLY A 385 12.63 -11.65 5.26
C GLY A 385 12.77 -10.71 6.45
N MET A 386 11.63 -10.32 7.03
CA MET A 386 11.62 -9.52 8.26
C MET A 386 12.21 -10.29 9.46
N GLY A 387 12.27 -11.63 9.39
CA GLY A 387 12.96 -12.50 10.34
C GLY A 387 14.40 -12.84 9.96
N SER A 388 15.01 -12.18 8.98
CA SER A 388 16.43 -12.32 8.68
C SER A 388 17.31 -11.58 9.70
N LEU A 389 18.55 -11.99 9.87
CA LEU A 389 19.49 -11.36 10.80
C LEU A 389 19.63 -9.86 10.54
N GLY A 390 19.82 -9.46 9.27
CA GLY A 390 19.97 -8.05 8.92
C GLY A 390 18.71 -7.22 9.14
N ALA A 391 17.52 -7.82 9.04
CA ALA A 391 16.27 -7.13 9.34
C ALA A 391 16.02 -6.98 10.84
N MET A 392 16.47 -7.94 11.65
CA MET A 392 16.24 -7.98 13.10
C MET A 392 17.30 -7.22 13.91
N ALA A 393 18.55 -7.16 13.44
CA ALA A 393 19.69 -6.71 14.23
C ALA A 393 19.79 -5.19 14.46
N GLY A 394 19.02 -4.36 13.73
CA GLY A 394 19.06 -2.90 13.87
C GLY A 394 18.32 -2.40 15.11
N ALA A 395 18.65 -1.18 15.57
CA ALA A 395 17.96 -0.52 16.69
C ALA A 395 16.45 -0.31 16.41
N THR A 396 16.08 -0.15 15.14
CA THR A 396 14.70 -0.07 14.65
C THR A 396 14.27 -1.38 13.95
N GLY A 397 15.01 -2.47 14.20
CA GLY A 397 14.81 -3.76 13.54
C GLY A 397 13.51 -4.46 13.93
N SER A 398 13.26 -5.59 13.26
CA SER A 398 12.02 -6.36 13.37
C SER A 398 12.07 -7.50 14.39
N ALA A 399 13.05 -7.53 15.30
CA ALA A 399 13.18 -8.62 16.29
C ALA A 399 11.91 -8.80 17.15
N ASP A 400 11.25 -7.70 17.52
CA ASP A 400 9.99 -7.73 18.26
C ASP A 400 8.84 -8.40 17.51
N ARG A 401 8.86 -8.39 16.16
CA ARG A 401 7.91 -9.13 15.32
C ARG A 401 7.96 -10.64 15.60
N TYR A 402 9.13 -11.14 15.98
CA TYR A 402 9.43 -12.55 16.30
C TYR A 402 9.58 -12.81 17.80
N PHE A 403 9.13 -11.87 18.63
CA PHE A 403 9.21 -11.95 20.10
C PHE A 403 10.65 -12.11 20.62
N GLN A 404 11.63 -11.56 19.90
CA GLN A 404 13.05 -11.60 20.24
C GLN A 404 13.55 -10.20 20.65
N ASP A 405 14.58 -10.15 21.50
CA ASP A 405 15.19 -8.91 21.96
C ASP A 405 16.50 -8.64 21.19
N SER A 406 16.47 -7.60 20.33
CA SER A 406 17.67 -7.17 19.58
C SER A 406 18.81 -6.66 20.48
N LYS A 407 18.51 -6.24 21.74
CA LYS A 407 19.52 -5.79 22.70
C LYS A 407 20.41 -6.91 23.22
N ALA A 408 20.01 -8.16 23.05
CA ALA A 408 20.79 -9.33 23.47
C ALA A 408 22.03 -9.61 22.58
N GLY A 409 22.19 -8.90 21.47
CA GLY A 409 23.24 -9.07 20.46
C GLY A 409 22.78 -9.90 19.28
N ALA A 410 23.30 -9.56 18.09
CA ALA A 410 22.88 -10.21 16.84
C ALA A 410 23.17 -11.71 16.82
N GLU A 411 24.21 -12.15 17.52
CA GLU A 411 24.64 -13.56 17.65
C GLU A 411 23.65 -14.43 18.46
N LYS A 412 22.74 -13.82 19.23
CA LYS A 412 21.71 -14.52 20.00
C LYS A 412 20.36 -14.59 19.31
N LEU A 413 20.20 -13.90 18.18
CA LEU A 413 18.97 -13.92 17.41
C LEU A 413 18.85 -15.26 16.67
N VAL A 414 17.63 -15.82 16.65
CA VAL A 414 17.28 -17.00 15.86
C VAL A 414 16.50 -16.56 14.63
N PRO A 415 17.10 -16.56 13.43
CA PRO A 415 16.43 -16.06 12.24
C PRO A 415 15.35 -17.04 11.75
N GLU A 416 14.20 -16.49 11.38
CA GLU A 416 13.11 -17.17 10.72
C GLU A 416 12.89 -16.67 9.28
N GLY A 417 13.94 -16.16 8.67
CA GLY A 417 13.95 -15.65 7.31
C GLY A 417 15.38 -15.54 6.78
N ILE A 418 15.49 -15.42 5.46
CA ILE A 418 16.76 -15.28 4.76
C ILE A 418 16.90 -13.91 4.08
N GLU A 419 18.12 -13.58 3.71
CA GLU A 419 18.46 -12.47 2.83
C GLU A 419 18.83 -13.02 1.45
N GLY A 420 18.32 -12.41 0.40
CA GLY A 420 18.53 -12.84 -0.96
C GLY A 420 18.37 -11.68 -1.94
N ARG A 421 18.28 -12.02 -3.20
CA ARG A 421 18.02 -11.07 -4.28
C ARG A 421 16.96 -11.61 -5.23
N VAL A 422 16.22 -10.70 -5.85
CA VAL A 422 15.22 -11.02 -6.87
C VAL A 422 15.57 -10.28 -8.17
N PRO A 423 15.26 -10.86 -9.35
CA PRO A 423 15.49 -10.17 -10.61
C PRO A 423 14.80 -8.80 -10.64
N TYR A 424 15.50 -7.80 -11.18
CA TYR A 424 14.89 -6.50 -11.46
C TYR A 424 13.82 -6.63 -12.55
N LYS A 425 12.67 -6.02 -12.32
CA LYS A 425 11.46 -6.21 -13.14
C LYS A 425 10.96 -4.91 -13.82
N GLY A 426 11.67 -3.79 -13.62
CA GLY A 426 11.20 -2.49 -14.09
C GLY A 426 10.01 -1.95 -13.29
N PRO A 427 9.20 -1.04 -13.88
CA PRO A 427 8.08 -0.40 -13.19
C PRO A 427 7.03 -1.38 -12.68
N MET A 428 6.55 -1.16 -11.46
CA MET A 428 5.53 -1.98 -10.78
C MET A 428 4.23 -2.07 -11.60
N GLY A 429 3.83 -1.02 -12.29
CA GLY A 429 2.61 -0.99 -13.08
C GLY A 429 2.50 -2.14 -14.07
N ASN A 430 3.62 -2.60 -14.65
CA ASN A 430 3.64 -3.76 -15.55
C ASN A 430 3.26 -5.06 -14.83
N ILE A 431 3.75 -5.24 -13.61
CA ILE A 431 3.42 -6.42 -12.78
C ILE A 431 1.94 -6.39 -12.40
N VAL A 432 1.45 -5.24 -11.92
CA VAL A 432 0.03 -5.07 -11.57
C VAL A 432 -0.87 -5.35 -12.76
N HIS A 433 -0.53 -4.83 -13.95
CA HIS A 433 -1.30 -5.09 -15.18
C HIS A 433 -1.44 -6.59 -15.48
N GLN A 434 -0.33 -7.34 -15.42
CA GLN A 434 -0.36 -8.80 -15.67
C GLN A 434 -1.15 -9.55 -14.58
N MET A 435 -0.97 -9.19 -13.32
CA MET A 435 -1.68 -9.82 -12.21
C MET A 435 -3.19 -9.57 -12.30
N MET A 436 -3.60 -8.34 -12.57
CA MET A 436 -5.02 -7.99 -12.73
C MET A 436 -5.62 -8.59 -13.99
N GLY A 437 -4.86 -8.67 -15.08
CA GLY A 437 -5.27 -9.34 -16.31
C GLY A 437 -5.58 -10.82 -16.09
N GLY A 438 -4.68 -11.54 -15.40
CA GLY A 438 -4.89 -12.95 -15.08
C GLY A 438 -6.07 -13.18 -14.13
N LEU A 439 -6.26 -12.30 -13.12
CA LEU A 439 -7.43 -12.37 -12.24
C LEU A 439 -8.74 -12.14 -13.01
N ARG A 440 -8.78 -11.16 -13.92
CA ARG A 440 -9.95 -10.92 -14.80
C ARG A 440 -10.26 -12.14 -15.65
N SER A 441 -9.24 -12.81 -16.19
CA SER A 441 -9.41 -14.06 -16.93
C SER A 441 -10.04 -15.14 -16.06
N SER A 442 -9.54 -15.35 -14.84
CA SER A 442 -10.12 -16.32 -13.89
C SER A 442 -11.58 -16.01 -13.57
N MET A 443 -11.93 -14.74 -13.38
CA MET A 443 -13.30 -14.30 -13.12
C MET A 443 -14.20 -14.55 -14.36
N GLY A 444 -13.67 -14.35 -15.56
CA GLY A 444 -14.35 -14.70 -16.81
C GLY A 444 -14.64 -16.21 -16.90
N TYR A 445 -13.68 -17.07 -16.57
CA TYR A 445 -13.85 -18.52 -16.56
C TYR A 445 -14.84 -19.03 -15.51
N THR A 446 -14.95 -18.34 -14.38
CA THR A 446 -15.84 -18.73 -13.27
C THR A 446 -17.21 -18.04 -13.31
N GLY A 447 -17.45 -17.15 -14.28
CA GLY A 447 -18.70 -16.40 -14.39
C GLY A 447 -18.89 -15.36 -13.27
N SER A 448 -17.79 -14.86 -12.69
CA SER A 448 -17.80 -13.93 -11.56
C SER A 448 -17.68 -12.48 -12.05
N ALA A 449 -18.73 -11.69 -11.91
CA ALA A 449 -18.74 -10.29 -12.36
C ALA A 449 -18.00 -9.36 -11.38
N VAL A 450 -17.99 -9.70 -10.11
CA VAL A 450 -17.33 -8.97 -9.02
C VAL A 450 -16.49 -9.93 -8.16
N ILE A 451 -15.56 -9.38 -7.37
CA ILE A 451 -14.71 -10.18 -6.46
C ILE A 451 -15.56 -11.03 -5.51
N GLU A 452 -16.68 -10.50 -5.04
CA GLU A 452 -17.56 -11.21 -4.11
C GLU A 452 -18.18 -12.48 -4.73
N ASP A 453 -18.53 -12.46 -6.04
CA ASP A 453 -19.02 -13.64 -6.74
C ASP A 453 -17.97 -14.76 -6.74
N LEU A 454 -16.69 -14.41 -7.00
CA LEU A 454 -15.60 -15.37 -6.98
C LEU A 454 -15.40 -15.96 -5.57
N ARG A 455 -15.48 -15.13 -4.53
CA ARG A 455 -15.36 -15.57 -3.12
C ARG A 455 -16.46 -16.55 -2.72
N GLN A 456 -17.68 -16.32 -3.15
CA GLN A 456 -18.85 -17.10 -2.72
C GLN A 456 -19.11 -18.33 -3.56
N ASN A 457 -18.82 -18.29 -4.87
CA ASN A 457 -19.27 -19.29 -5.83
C ASN A 457 -18.14 -20.19 -6.36
N ALA A 458 -16.86 -19.85 -6.10
CA ALA A 458 -15.74 -20.63 -6.61
C ALA A 458 -15.77 -22.08 -6.09
N LYS A 459 -15.49 -23.02 -6.97
CA LYS A 459 -15.34 -24.43 -6.66
C LYS A 459 -13.94 -24.90 -6.99
N PHE A 460 -13.41 -25.79 -6.19
CA PHE A 460 -12.07 -26.31 -6.36
C PHE A 460 -12.06 -27.81 -6.63
N VAL A 461 -11.04 -28.24 -7.35
CA VAL A 461 -10.61 -29.63 -7.39
C VAL A 461 -9.23 -29.75 -6.75
N LYS A 462 -9.02 -30.79 -5.96
CA LYS A 462 -7.69 -31.19 -5.50
C LYS A 462 -6.97 -31.90 -6.64
N ILE A 463 -5.71 -31.54 -6.86
CA ILE A 463 -4.86 -32.15 -7.88
C ILE A 463 -3.69 -32.89 -7.24
N THR A 464 -3.07 -33.78 -7.99
CA THR A 464 -1.83 -34.46 -7.61
C THR A 464 -0.60 -33.67 -8.09
N SER A 465 0.60 -34.12 -7.67
CA SER A 465 1.86 -33.57 -8.22
C SER A 465 1.96 -33.78 -9.74
N ALA A 466 1.38 -34.85 -10.28
CA ALA A 466 1.30 -35.07 -11.72
C ALA A 466 0.39 -34.02 -12.41
N GLY A 467 -0.77 -33.70 -11.81
CA GLY A 467 -1.64 -32.63 -12.29
C GLY A 467 -1.00 -31.25 -12.20
N MET A 468 -0.15 -31.01 -11.18
CA MET A 468 0.62 -29.77 -11.11
C MET A 468 1.69 -29.71 -12.21
N SER A 469 2.40 -30.81 -12.50
CA SER A 469 3.36 -30.87 -13.62
C SER A 469 2.67 -30.63 -14.97
N GLU A 470 1.48 -31.20 -15.19
CA GLU A 470 0.65 -30.98 -16.38
C GLU A 470 0.22 -29.50 -16.53
N SER A 471 0.06 -28.78 -15.39
CA SER A 471 -0.34 -27.37 -15.40
C SER A 471 0.77 -26.42 -15.85
N HIS A 472 2.02 -26.84 -15.77
CA HIS A 472 3.16 -26.09 -16.32
C HIS A 472 3.42 -26.44 -17.79
N VAL A 473 4.12 -25.54 -18.50
CA VAL A 473 4.58 -25.80 -19.85
C VAL A 473 5.46 -27.05 -19.85
N HIS A 474 5.11 -28.03 -20.68
CA HIS A 474 5.84 -29.29 -20.81
C HIS A 474 5.94 -29.69 -22.31
N ASP A 475 6.89 -30.58 -22.62
CA ASP A 475 7.13 -31.14 -23.96
C ASP A 475 7.48 -30.11 -25.07
N VAL A 476 7.84 -28.89 -24.69
CA VAL A 476 8.25 -27.82 -25.61
C VAL A 476 9.42 -27.02 -25.03
N THR A 477 10.24 -26.45 -25.90
CA THR A 477 11.25 -25.47 -25.52
C THR A 477 10.70 -24.06 -25.66
N ILE A 478 10.74 -23.26 -24.58
CA ILE A 478 10.29 -21.87 -24.62
C ILE A 478 11.31 -21.06 -25.44
N THR A 479 10.86 -20.49 -26.56
CA THR A 479 11.69 -19.63 -27.41
C THR A 479 11.47 -18.14 -27.12
N LYS A 480 10.33 -17.79 -26.49
CA LYS A 480 9.99 -16.44 -26.05
C LYS A 480 9.19 -16.52 -24.75
N GLU A 481 9.73 -15.93 -23.68
CA GLU A 481 9.04 -15.87 -22.38
C GLU A 481 7.77 -15.02 -22.46
N ALA A 482 6.72 -15.47 -21.78
CA ALA A 482 5.54 -14.65 -21.54
C ALA A 482 5.79 -13.72 -20.34
N PRO A 483 5.26 -12.49 -20.32
CA PRO A 483 5.52 -11.53 -19.26
C PRO A 483 4.95 -11.97 -17.89
N ASN A 484 3.99 -12.87 -17.87
CA ASN A 484 3.27 -13.39 -16.70
C ASN A 484 3.58 -14.86 -16.37
N TYR A 485 4.48 -15.51 -17.12
CA TYR A 485 4.90 -16.89 -16.86
C TYR A 485 6.42 -17.00 -16.96
N ARG A 486 7.02 -17.54 -15.89
CA ARG A 486 8.47 -17.88 -15.84
C ARG A 486 8.59 -19.27 -15.26
N VAL A 487 9.43 -20.08 -15.91
CA VAL A 487 9.91 -21.34 -15.33
C VAL A 487 10.90 -20.96 -14.24
N GLY A 488 10.69 -21.42 -12.99
CA GLY A 488 11.50 -21.14 -11.82
C GLY A 488 12.91 -21.73 -11.91
#